data_21a97d91393209c539196d06ac0e3180
#
_entry.id   21a97d91393209c539196d06ac0e3180
#
_cell.length_a   1.000
_cell.length_b   1.000
_cell.length_c   1.000
_cell.angle_alpha   90.00
_cell.angle_beta   90.00
_cell.angle_gamma   90.00
#
_symmetry.space_group_name_H-M   'P 1'
#
loop_
_entity.id
_entity.type
_entity.pdbx_description
1 polymer ?
#
loop_
_entity_poly.entity_id
_entity_poly.type
_entity_poly.pdbx_seq_one_letter_code
_entity_poly.pdbx_strand_id
1 'polypeptide(L)'
;MRRGFTLVELLVVIAVVAVLAAMLLPVLSRARESARKAACQSNLRQIGTAFRLYASDYDGLYPCNGDRNLWMGRNWRVVLQSYLPGGRMQSLPPGYSQPLQVQHSDVLLCPSDERAVQVWERTSYAYSAAFFHAPEQINSLASVLQGSSCANWQAIVRGIQSLPTVPQSEASLVFPAQKALSAEWLSNHDKFSGDCGFWSWDGSANYLFADGHVKFLRRRQIRPAVNSLPDINLTRDGIAGSDYP
;
A
#
# COMPACT_ATOMS: atom_id res chain seq x y z
N MET A 1 39.99 -33.41 41.67
CA MET A 1 38.61 -33.94 41.82
C MET A 1 37.67 -33.11 40.95
N ARG A 2 37.05 -33.67 39.92
CA ARG A 2 36.03 -32.97 39.12
C ARG A 2 34.72 -33.04 39.90
N ARG A 3 34.19 -31.88 40.29
CA ARG A 3 32.86 -31.81 40.92
C ARG A 3 31.81 -32.19 39.89
N GLY A 4 31.05 -33.22 40.13
CA GLY A 4 29.90 -33.61 39.27
C GLY A 4 28.77 -32.61 39.46
N PHE A 5 28.09 -32.27 38.36
CA PHE A 5 26.92 -31.39 38.36
C PHE A 5 25.72 -32.14 38.95
N THR A 6 25.01 -31.54 39.89
CA THR A 6 23.81 -32.17 40.46
C THR A 6 22.58 -31.93 39.56
N LEU A 7 21.63 -32.85 39.56
CA LEU A 7 20.39 -32.75 38.79
C LEU A 7 19.57 -31.51 39.18
N VAL A 8 19.64 -31.14 40.47
CA VAL A 8 18.94 -29.95 41.01
C VAL A 8 19.57 -28.65 40.45
N GLU A 9 20.90 -28.56 40.38
CA GLU A 9 21.59 -27.39 39.82
C GLU A 9 21.20 -27.18 38.34
N LEU A 10 21.10 -28.26 37.55
CA LEU A 10 20.66 -28.20 36.17
C LEU A 10 19.20 -27.76 36.09
N LEU A 11 18.32 -28.30 36.94
CA LEU A 11 16.90 -28.01 36.93
C LEU A 11 16.62 -26.50 37.27
N VAL A 12 17.34 -25.94 38.26
CA VAL A 12 17.22 -24.54 38.61
C VAL A 12 17.66 -23.62 37.46
N VAL A 13 18.76 -23.95 36.78
CA VAL A 13 19.24 -23.15 35.64
C VAL A 13 18.22 -23.13 34.50
N ILE A 14 17.69 -24.31 34.11
CA ILE A 14 16.68 -24.33 33.02
C ILE A 14 15.38 -23.62 33.43
N ALA A 15 14.97 -23.69 34.69
CA ALA A 15 13.80 -22.97 35.20
C ALA A 15 13.98 -21.45 35.09
N VAL A 16 15.14 -20.93 35.52
CA VAL A 16 15.45 -19.48 35.41
C VAL A 16 15.50 -19.04 33.93
N VAL A 17 16.19 -19.82 33.07
CA VAL A 17 16.25 -19.50 31.64
C VAL A 17 14.87 -19.53 31.01
N ALA A 18 14.01 -20.48 31.35
CA ALA A 18 12.64 -20.55 30.85
C ALA A 18 11.79 -19.33 31.24
N VAL A 19 11.91 -18.87 32.50
CA VAL A 19 11.21 -17.67 32.97
C VAL A 19 11.69 -16.43 32.21
N LEU A 20 13.01 -16.26 32.06
CA LEU A 20 13.57 -15.12 31.31
C LEU A 20 13.16 -15.15 29.85
N ALA A 21 13.21 -16.32 29.19
CA ALA A 21 12.79 -16.49 27.81
C ALA A 21 11.29 -16.17 27.63
N ALA A 22 10.42 -16.60 28.55
CA ALA A 22 8.99 -16.34 28.51
C ALA A 22 8.67 -14.83 28.57
N MET A 23 9.46 -14.03 29.28
CA MET A 23 9.32 -12.57 29.33
C MET A 23 9.87 -11.87 28.06
N LEU A 24 10.95 -12.42 27.46
CA LEU A 24 11.60 -11.80 26.30
C LEU A 24 10.86 -12.06 24.99
N LEU A 25 10.25 -13.23 24.80
CA LEU A 25 9.61 -13.62 23.54
C LEU A 25 8.51 -12.63 23.09
N PRO A 26 7.56 -12.17 23.95
CA PRO A 26 6.54 -11.23 23.53
C PRO A 26 7.10 -9.84 23.19
N VAL A 27 8.14 -9.41 23.89
CA VAL A 27 8.82 -8.12 23.61
C VAL A 27 9.54 -8.17 22.26
N LEU A 28 10.26 -9.26 22.00
CA LEU A 28 10.98 -9.47 20.73
C LEU A 28 10.02 -9.52 19.54
N SER A 29 8.87 -10.18 19.69
CA SER A 29 7.84 -10.23 18.65
C SER A 29 7.33 -8.83 18.28
N ARG A 30 7.01 -7.99 19.26
CA ARG A 30 6.58 -6.60 19.04
C ARG A 30 7.69 -5.75 18.41
N ALA A 31 8.92 -5.91 18.85
CA ALA A 31 10.07 -5.19 18.29
C ALA A 31 10.28 -5.55 16.81
N ARG A 32 10.19 -6.84 16.45
CA ARG A 32 10.28 -7.30 15.06
C ARG A 32 9.17 -6.70 14.20
N GLU A 33 7.93 -6.66 14.67
CA GLU A 33 6.83 -6.09 13.90
C GLU A 33 6.99 -4.56 13.74
N SER A 34 7.48 -3.87 14.77
CA SER A 34 7.81 -2.45 14.66
C SER A 34 8.92 -2.19 13.62
N ALA A 35 9.93 -3.04 13.56
CA ALA A 35 10.99 -2.96 12.55
C ALA A 35 10.45 -3.21 11.13
N ARG A 36 9.57 -4.22 10.94
CA ARG A 36 8.91 -4.49 9.66
C ARG A 36 8.07 -3.30 9.21
N LYS A 37 7.29 -2.69 10.12
CA LYS A 37 6.51 -1.49 9.83
C LYS A 37 7.38 -0.32 9.37
N ALA A 38 8.51 -0.09 10.04
CA ALA A 38 9.46 0.94 9.64
C ALA A 38 10.06 0.66 8.24
N ALA A 39 10.32 -0.60 7.91
CA ALA A 39 10.75 -1.01 6.57
C ALA A 39 9.67 -0.71 5.52
N CYS A 40 8.38 -1.03 5.79
CA CYS A 40 7.29 -0.73 4.88
C CYS A 40 7.10 0.78 4.67
N GLN A 41 7.30 1.60 5.71
CA GLN A 41 7.30 3.06 5.58
C GLN A 41 8.49 3.57 4.75
N SER A 42 9.66 2.95 4.89
CA SER A 42 10.83 3.27 4.05
C SER A 42 10.57 2.93 2.59
N ASN A 43 9.95 1.79 2.32
CA ASN A 43 9.55 1.38 0.98
C ASN A 43 8.60 2.40 0.34
N LEU A 44 7.57 2.84 1.06
CA LEU A 44 6.64 3.85 0.57
C LEU A 44 7.33 5.20 0.28
N ARG A 45 8.33 5.61 1.07
CA ARG A 45 9.11 6.83 0.76
C ARG A 45 9.92 6.68 -0.53
N GLN A 46 10.49 5.51 -0.78
CA GLN A 46 11.21 5.22 -2.02
C GLN A 46 10.25 5.20 -3.22
N ILE A 47 9.07 4.63 -3.07
CA ILE A 47 7.99 4.68 -4.06
C ILE A 47 7.58 6.14 -4.32
N GLY A 48 7.43 6.96 -3.28
CA GLY A 48 7.14 8.38 -3.40
C GLY A 48 8.21 9.16 -4.14
N THR A 49 9.49 8.80 -3.94
CA THR A 49 10.60 9.36 -4.71
C THR A 49 10.48 8.99 -6.18
N ALA A 50 10.13 7.74 -6.51
CA ALA A 50 9.92 7.30 -7.89
C ALA A 50 8.78 8.07 -8.58
N PHE A 51 7.66 8.31 -7.89
CA PHE A 51 6.56 9.13 -8.41
C PHE A 51 7.01 10.57 -8.71
N ARG A 52 7.78 11.19 -7.83
CA ARG A 52 8.29 12.56 -8.05
C ARG A 52 9.30 12.65 -9.19
N LEU A 53 10.18 11.67 -9.33
CA LEU A 53 11.10 11.61 -10.46
C LEU A 53 10.33 11.45 -11.77
N TYR A 54 9.33 10.56 -11.79
CA TYR A 54 8.45 10.42 -12.95
C TYR A 54 7.76 11.75 -13.29
N ALA A 55 7.12 12.40 -12.33
CA ALA A 55 6.44 13.67 -12.57
C ALA A 55 7.40 14.76 -13.07
N SER A 56 8.63 14.80 -12.55
CA SER A 56 9.68 15.72 -13.04
C SER A 56 10.03 15.50 -14.51
N ASP A 57 10.04 14.25 -14.99
CA ASP A 57 10.35 13.90 -16.37
C ASP A 57 9.16 14.05 -17.33
N TYR A 58 7.93 14.13 -16.78
CA TYR A 58 6.68 14.20 -17.54
C TYR A 58 5.87 15.48 -17.24
N ASP A 59 6.54 16.64 -17.17
CA ASP A 59 5.92 17.97 -17.03
C ASP A 59 4.95 18.08 -15.83
N GLY A 60 5.26 17.46 -14.71
CA GLY A 60 4.44 17.44 -13.50
C GLY A 60 3.24 16.50 -13.58
N LEU A 61 3.15 15.62 -14.57
CA LEU A 61 2.05 14.67 -14.71
C LEU A 61 2.33 13.38 -13.94
N TYR A 62 1.30 12.89 -13.25
CA TYR A 62 1.34 11.59 -12.61
C TYR A 62 1.18 10.43 -13.60
N PRO A 63 1.65 9.22 -13.26
CA PRO A 63 1.54 8.04 -14.14
C PRO A 63 0.12 7.79 -14.63
N CYS A 64 -0.04 7.80 -15.96
CA CYS A 64 -1.29 7.49 -16.65
C CYS A 64 -0.97 6.94 -18.03
N ASN A 65 -1.16 5.65 -18.25
CA ASN A 65 -0.83 4.95 -19.51
C ASN A 65 -2.06 4.46 -20.27
N GLY A 66 -3.27 4.93 -19.91
CA GLY A 66 -4.53 4.48 -20.50
C GLY A 66 -5.14 3.24 -19.86
N ASP A 67 -4.44 2.60 -18.91
CA ASP A 67 -4.96 1.45 -18.18
C ASP A 67 -5.87 1.89 -17.02
N ARG A 68 -7.14 1.52 -17.10
CA ARG A 68 -8.16 1.80 -16.07
C ARG A 68 -7.93 1.04 -14.75
N ASN A 69 -7.07 0.02 -14.78
CA ASN A 69 -6.67 -0.76 -13.61
C ASN A 69 -5.31 -0.34 -13.04
N LEU A 70 -4.81 0.84 -13.42
CA LEU A 70 -3.48 1.29 -13.02
C LEU A 70 -3.28 1.31 -11.49
N TRP A 71 -4.36 1.50 -10.71
CA TRP A 71 -4.35 1.45 -9.25
C TRP A 71 -4.07 0.05 -8.68
N MET A 72 -4.34 -1.01 -9.47
CA MET A 72 -4.17 -2.40 -9.04
C MET A 72 -2.72 -2.85 -9.23
N GLY A 73 -2.19 -3.49 -8.23
CA GLY A 73 -1.00 -4.34 -8.20
C GLY A 73 0.11 -3.98 -9.19
N ARG A 74 0.22 -4.75 -10.26
CA ARG A 74 1.36 -4.68 -11.19
C ARG A 74 1.41 -3.46 -12.10
N ASN A 75 0.25 -2.87 -12.42
CA ASN A 75 0.17 -1.99 -13.58
C ASN A 75 0.90 -0.66 -13.35
N TRP A 76 0.73 -0.03 -12.19
CA TRP A 76 1.41 1.22 -11.86
C TRP A 76 2.94 1.07 -11.72
N ARG A 77 3.41 -0.07 -11.22
CA ARG A 77 4.83 -0.31 -11.03
C ARG A 77 5.59 -0.48 -12.34
N VAL A 78 4.93 -0.95 -13.40
CA VAL A 78 5.53 -1.05 -14.74
C VAL A 78 5.88 0.34 -15.26
N VAL A 79 4.99 1.30 -15.08
CA VAL A 79 5.22 2.71 -15.49
C VAL A 79 6.36 3.33 -14.68
N LEU A 80 6.47 2.99 -13.39
CA LEU A 80 7.53 3.50 -12.51
C LEU A 80 8.81 2.67 -12.48
N GLN A 81 8.90 1.58 -13.24
CA GLN A 81 9.99 0.61 -13.13
C GLN A 81 11.38 1.23 -13.25
N SER A 82 11.57 2.19 -14.15
CA SER A 82 12.87 2.88 -14.35
C SER A 82 13.28 3.78 -13.17
N TYR A 83 12.33 4.14 -12.34
CA TYR A 83 12.52 5.05 -11.19
C TYR A 83 12.60 4.29 -9.86
N LEU A 84 12.22 3.02 -9.85
CA LEU A 84 12.25 2.19 -8.63
C LEU A 84 13.65 1.59 -8.43
N PRO A 85 14.15 1.50 -7.19
CA PRO A 85 15.41 0.84 -6.88
C PRO A 85 15.41 -0.61 -7.37
N GLY A 86 16.47 -1.01 -8.11
CA GLY A 86 16.58 -2.36 -8.69
C GLY A 86 15.69 -2.61 -9.91
N GLY A 87 14.94 -1.62 -10.37
CA GLY A 87 14.14 -1.69 -11.58
C GLY A 87 15.04 -1.77 -12.82
N ARG A 88 14.93 -2.86 -13.59
CA ARG A 88 15.54 -2.96 -14.92
C ARG A 88 14.41 -3.03 -15.95
N MET A 89 14.42 -2.11 -16.90
CA MET A 89 13.56 -2.24 -18.09
C MET A 89 14.00 -3.47 -18.89
N GLN A 90 13.15 -4.49 -18.93
CA GLN A 90 13.17 -5.41 -20.04
C GLN A 90 12.24 -4.84 -21.11
N SER A 91 12.82 -4.42 -22.24
CA SER A 91 12.05 -4.04 -23.42
C SER A 91 11.19 -5.24 -23.83
N LEU A 92 9.87 -5.07 -23.84
CA LEU A 92 8.98 -6.07 -24.41
C LEU A 92 9.15 -6.10 -25.93
N PRO A 93 9.26 -7.28 -26.53
CA PRO A 93 9.10 -7.40 -27.96
C PRO A 93 7.70 -6.92 -28.38
N PRO A 94 7.56 -6.24 -29.55
CA PRO A 94 6.26 -5.84 -30.06
C PRO A 94 5.33 -7.06 -30.20
N GLY A 95 4.12 -6.99 -29.62
CA GLY A 95 3.10 -8.04 -29.76
C GLY A 95 2.98 -9.02 -28.60
N TYR A 96 3.70 -8.85 -27.50
CA TYR A 96 3.61 -9.74 -26.34
C TYR A 96 2.51 -9.29 -25.35
N SER A 97 1.48 -10.13 -25.18
CA SER A 97 0.42 -10.03 -24.17
C SER A 97 0.67 -10.92 -22.93
N GLN A 98 1.89 -11.39 -22.73
CA GLN A 98 2.26 -12.20 -21.56
C GLN A 98 2.57 -11.34 -20.35
N PRO A 99 2.30 -11.80 -19.12
CA PRO A 99 2.62 -11.05 -17.92
C PRO A 99 4.13 -10.79 -17.86
N LEU A 100 4.49 -9.52 -17.81
CA LEU A 100 5.86 -9.07 -17.59
C LEU A 100 6.47 -9.78 -16.38
N GLN A 101 7.55 -10.50 -16.58
CA GLN A 101 8.43 -10.86 -15.46
C GLN A 101 9.16 -9.60 -15.00
N VAL A 102 8.46 -8.79 -14.20
CA VAL A 102 9.08 -7.64 -13.53
C VAL A 102 10.11 -8.22 -12.57
N GLN A 103 11.38 -7.88 -12.74
CA GLN A 103 12.40 -8.20 -11.73
C GLN A 103 11.96 -7.58 -10.41
N HIS A 104 11.95 -8.40 -9.36
CA HIS A 104 11.41 -8.04 -8.06
C HIS A 104 12.24 -6.91 -7.46
N SER A 105 11.63 -5.76 -7.28
CA SER A 105 12.15 -4.75 -6.36
C SER A 105 11.59 -5.08 -4.98
N ASP A 106 12.45 -5.37 -4.02
CA ASP A 106 12.07 -5.61 -2.63
C ASP A 106 11.28 -4.43 -2.02
N VAL A 107 11.43 -3.25 -2.61
CA VAL A 107 10.69 -2.03 -2.25
C VAL A 107 9.18 -2.17 -2.45
N LEU A 108 8.73 -3.06 -3.34
CA LEU A 108 7.30 -3.27 -3.61
C LEU A 108 6.61 -4.19 -2.61
N LEU A 109 7.36 -4.82 -1.71
CA LEU A 109 6.84 -5.78 -0.75
C LEU A 109 6.99 -5.24 0.68
N CYS A 110 5.90 -5.24 1.42
CA CYS A 110 5.94 -5.07 2.87
C CYS A 110 6.33 -6.39 3.54
N PRO A 111 7.38 -6.43 4.41
CA PRO A 111 7.81 -7.66 5.07
C PRO A 111 6.75 -8.34 5.96
N SER A 112 5.66 -7.63 6.29
CA SER A 112 4.52 -8.17 7.03
C SER A 112 3.37 -8.65 6.14
N ASP A 113 3.48 -8.47 4.82
CA ASP A 113 2.48 -8.90 3.86
C ASP A 113 2.78 -10.30 3.32
N GLU A 114 2.10 -11.29 3.87
CA GLU A 114 2.24 -12.69 3.44
C GLU A 114 1.42 -13.00 2.17
N ARG A 115 0.46 -12.14 1.80
CA ARG A 115 -0.46 -12.35 0.67
C ARG A 115 0.08 -11.79 -0.64
N ALA A 116 0.80 -10.67 -0.61
CA ALA A 116 1.28 -9.98 -1.81
C ALA A 116 2.10 -10.87 -2.75
N VAL A 117 2.86 -11.80 -2.19
CA VAL A 117 3.68 -12.75 -2.96
C VAL A 117 2.82 -13.71 -3.79
N GLN A 118 1.64 -14.07 -3.29
CA GLN A 118 0.79 -15.11 -3.87
C GLN A 118 -0.35 -14.55 -4.74
N VAL A 119 -0.98 -13.45 -4.31
CA VAL A 119 -2.27 -13.01 -4.87
C VAL A 119 -2.16 -11.71 -5.66
N TRP A 120 -1.39 -10.73 -5.20
CA TRP A 120 -1.36 -9.37 -5.74
C TRP A 120 -0.15 -9.08 -6.64
N GLU A 121 0.31 -10.10 -7.34
CA GLU A 121 1.40 -9.97 -8.32
C GLU A 121 2.66 -9.31 -7.73
N ARG A 122 2.90 -9.58 -6.44
CA ARG A 122 4.07 -9.16 -5.69
C ARG A 122 4.19 -7.66 -5.44
N THR A 123 3.09 -7.00 -5.13
CA THR A 123 3.11 -5.67 -4.52
C THR A 123 2.16 -5.59 -3.34
N SER A 124 2.62 -5.02 -2.24
CA SER A 124 1.82 -4.73 -1.05
C SER A 124 1.13 -3.37 -1.12
N TYR A 125 1.46 -2.57 -2.14
CA TYR A 125 1.05 -1.17 -2.24
C TYR A 125 0.17 -0.96 -3.46
N ALA A 126 -0.82 -0.07 -3.32
CA ALA A 126 -1.69 0.38 -4.39
C ALA A 126 -1.42 1.85 -4.72
N TYR A 127 -1.61 2.23 -5.97
CA TYR A 127 -1.58 3.61 -6.46
C TYR A 127 -3.00 4.17 -6.49
N SER A 128 -3.20 5.38 -5.99
CA SER A 128 -4.55 5.97 -5.93
C SER A 128 -5.10 6.31 -7.32
N ALA A 129 -6.29 5.83 -7.63
CA ALA A 129 -6.97 6.10 -8.90
C ALA A 129 -7.33 7.59 -9.07
N ALA A 130 -7.36 8.35 -8.01
CA ALA A 130 -7.56 9.79 -8.05
C ALA A 130 -6.45 10.56 -8.80
N PHE A 131 -5.32 9.93 -9.09
CA PHE A 131 -4.21 10.54 -9.82
C PHE A 131 -4.21 10.25 -11.33
N PHE A 132 -5.21 9.49 -11.82
CA PHE A 132 -5.35 9.23 -13.25
C PHE A 132 -6.82 9.15 -13.73
N HIS A 133 -7.74 9.69 -12.92
CA HIS A 133 -9.12 10.00 -13.31
C HIS A 133 -9.45 11.44 -12.93
N ALA A 134 -10.25 12.13 -13.76
CA ALA A 134 -10.64 13.49 -13.45
C ALA A 134 -11.59 13.56 -12.24
N PRO A 135 -11.55 14.64 -11.44
CA PRO A 135 -12.40 14.82 -10.26
C PRO A 135 -13.89 14.62 -10.52
N GLU A 136 -14.38 15.16 -11.65
CA GLU A 136 -15.79 15.10 -12.05
C GLU A 136 -16.23 13.66 -12.33
N GLN A 137 -15.33 12.87 -12.93
CA GLN A 137 -15.56 11.44 -13.21
C GLN A 137 -15.69 10.65 -11.91
N ILE A 138 -14.79 10.87 -10.95
CA ILE A 138 -14.85 10.21 -9.63
C ILE A 138 -16.14 10.62 -8.91
N ASN A 139 -16.48 11.91 -8.90
CA ASN A 139 -17.69 12.41 -8.25
C ASN A 139 -18.97 11.84 -8.87
N SER A 140 -18.97 11.56 -10.19
CA SER A 140 -20.13 10.96 -10.87
C SER A 140 -20.48 9.56 -10.37
N LEU A 141 -19.52 8.84 -9.76
CA LEU A 141 -19.74 7.52 -9.17
C LEU A 141 -20.49 7.56 -7.83
N ALA A 142 -20.66 8.73 -7.21
CA ALA A 142 -21.24 8.85 -5.87
C ALA A 142 -22.65 8.21 -5.78
N SER A 143 -23.51 8.41 -6.78
CA SER A 143 -24.86 7.82 -6.81
C SER A 143 -24.85 6.33 -7.12
N VAL A 144 -23.88 5.87 -7.92
CA VAL A 144 -23.77 4.46 -8.35
C VAL A 144 -23.19 3.58 -7.25
N LEU A 145 -22.24 4.13 -6.46
CA LEU A 145 -21.50 3.39 -5.44
C LEU A 145 -22.00 3.63 -4.01
N GLN A 146 -23.12 4.33 -3.85
CA GLN A 146 -23.74 4.49 -2.54
C GLN A 146 -24.12 3.12 -1.94
N GLY A 147 -23.72 2.89 -0.68
CA GLY A 147 -23.95 1.60 0.00
C GLY A 147 -22.96 0.50 -0.42
N SER A 148 -21.88 0.85 -1.09
CA SER A 148 -20.79 -0.09 -1.36
C SER A 148 -20.17 -0.64 -0.08
N SER A 149 -19.72 -1.88 -0.15
CA SER A 149 -19.10 -2.60 0.97
C SER A 149 -18.09 -3.63 0.44
N CYS A 150 -17.38 -4.26 1.34
CA CYS A 150 -16.53 -5.39 1.01
C CYS A 150 -17.30 -6.53 0.29
N ALA A 151 -18.55 -6.76 0.64
CA ALA A 151 -19.34 -7.85 0.04
C ALA A 151 -19.67 -7.63 -1.45
N ASN A 152 -19.73 -6.38 -1.89
CA ASN A 152 -20.02 -6.01 -3.28
C ASN A 152 -18.86 -5.29 -3.98
N TRP A 153 -17.62 -5.60 -3.61
CA TRP A 153 -16.40 -4.99 -4.13
C TRP A 153 -16.31 -4.95 -5.67
N GLN A 154 -16.91 -5.93 -6.36
CA GLN A 154 -16.94 -5.95 -7.82
C GLN A 154 -17.67 -4.74 -8.42
N ALA A 155 -18.64 -4.16 -7.70
CA ALA A 155 -19.32 -2.95 -8.15
C ALA A 155 -18.34 -1.75 -8.10
N ILE A 156 -17.52 -1.66 -7.05
CA ILE A 156 -16.51 -0.62 -6.91
C ILE A 156 -15.49 -0.72 -8.05
N VAL A 157 -14.95 -1.92 -8.27
CA VAL A 157 -13.97 -2.17 -9.36
C VAL A 157 -14.57 -1.80 -10.71
N ARG A 158 -15.79 -2.27 -11.03
CA ARG A 158 -16.47 -1.92 -12.30
C ARG A 158 -16.73 -0.42 -12.42
N GLY A 159 -17.07 0.25 -11.33
CA GLY A 159 -17.20 1.71 -11.30
C GLY A 159 -15.92 2.41 -11.72
N ILE A 160 -14.79 2.09 -11.09
CA ILE A 160 -13.49 2.66 -11.45
C ILE A 160 -13.13 2.32 -12.91
N GLN A 161 -13.32 1.08 -13.34
CA GLN A 161 -13.04 0.63 -14.71
C GLN A 161 -13.93 1.29 -15.78
N SER A 162 -15.09 1.82 -15.41
CA SER A 162 -15.96 2.54 -16.34
C SER A 162 -15.44 3.94 -16.67
N LEU A 163 -14.59 4.52 -15.83
CA LEU A 163 -14.05 5.85 -16.01
C LEU A 163 -12.95 5.88 -17.07
N PRO A 164 -12.90 6.87 -17.97
CA PRO A 164 -11.75 7.11 -18.82
C PRO A 164 -10.56 7.57 -17.98
N THR A 165 -9.36 7.22 -18.39
CA THR A 165 -8.13 7.67 -17.76
C THR A 165 -7.76 9.06 -18.28
N VAL A 166 -7.40 9.96 -17.37
CA VAL A 166 -6.97 11.33 -17.66
C VAL A 166 -5.76 11.67 -16.80
N PRO A 167 -4.59 11.97 -17.39
CA PRO A 167 -3.42 12.37 -16.62
C PRO A 167 -3.73 13.51 -15.68
N GLN A 168 -3.38 13.39 -14.41
CA GLN A 168 -3.51 14.45 -13.42
C GLN A 168 -2.15 15.10 -13.18
N SER A 169 -2.17 16.42 -12.95
CA SER A 169 -0.95 17.21 -12.72
C SER A 169 -0.73 17.49 -11.23
N GLU A 170 0.52 17.60 -10.83
CA GLU A 170 0.91 18.11 -9.50
C GLU A 170 0.30 19.49 -9.23
N ALA A 171 0.12 20.32 -10.26
CA ALA A 171 -0.52 21.63 -10.13
C ALA A 171 -2.00 21.57 -9.70
N SER A 172 -2.64 20.40 -9.85
CA SER A 172 -4.03 20.18 -9.43
C SER A 172 -4.15 19.79 -7.95
N LEU A 173 -3.03 19.56 -7.24
CA LEU A 173 -3.03 19.24 -5.82
C LEU A 173 -3.35 20.48 -4.97
N VAL A 174 -4.44 20.45 -4.24
CA VAL A 174 -4.81 21.51 -3.29
C VAL A 174 -4.27 21.19 -1.89
N PHE A 175 -4.28 19.92 -1.50
CA PHE A 175 -3.90 19.46 -0.16
C PHE A 175 -2.84 18.35 -0.21
N PRO A 176 -1.59 18.62 -0.68
CA PRO A 176 -0.60 17.56 -0.90
C PRO A 176 -0.24 16.77 0.36
N ALA A 177 -0.27 17.40 1.54
CA ALA A 177 -0.03 16.73 2.82
C ALA A 177 -1.21 15.90 3.35
N GLN A 178 -2.38 16.00 2.73
CA GLN A 178 -3.60 15.28 3.11
C GLN A 178 -4.11 14.36 2.01
N LYS A 179 -3.51 14.42 0.81
CA LYS A 179 -3.88 13.60 -0.34
C LYS A 179 -3.01 12.36 -0.42
N ALA A 180 -3.60 11.18 -0.22
CA ALA A 180 -2.89 9.92 -0.31
C ALA A 180 -2.60 9.56 -1.77
N LEU A 181 -1.32 9.38 -2.09
CA LEU A 181 -0.81 8.99 -3.40
C LEU A 181 -0.76 7.47 -3.55
N SER A 182 -0.30 6.79 -2.50
CA SER A 182 -0.17 5.34 -2.44
C SER A 182 -0.35 4.87 -1.00
N ALA A 183 -0.75 3.63 -0.81
CA ALA A 183 -0.86 3.04 0.52
C ALA A 183 -0.73 1.52 0.47
N GLU A 184 -0.49 0.91 1.62
CA GLU A 184 -0.67 -0.53 1.78
C GLU A 184 -2.13 -0.89 1.49
N TRP A 185 -2.32 -1.87 0.61
CA TRP A 185 -3.67 -2.34 0.28
C TRP A 185 -4.36 -2.98 1.49
N LEU A 186 -3.65 -3.86 2.20
CA LEU A 186 -4.16 -4.58 3.37
C LEU A 186 -3.60 -4.00 4.69
N SER A 187 -4.23 -4.38 5.80
CA SER A 187 -3.78 -4.06 7.16
C SER A 187 -2.70 -5.03 7.62
N ASN A 188 -1.50 -4.91 7.02
CA ASN A 188 -0.41 -5.88 7.21
C ASN A 188 0.14 -5.92 8.64
N HIS A 189 0.03 -4.80 9.37
CA HIS A 189 0.58 -4.61 10.71
C HIS A 189 -0.47 -4.74 11.83
N ASP A 190 -1.74 -4.86 11.46
CA ASP A 190 -2.89 -4.95 12.36
C ASP A 190 -3.92 -5.89 11.71
N LYS A 191 -3.50 -7.17 11.54
CA LYS A 191 -4.26 -8.18 10.79
C LYS A 191 -5.57 -8.52 11.49
N PHE A 192 -6.65 -8.56 10.73
CA PHE A 192 -7.96 -9.01 11.19
C PHE A 192 -8.67 -9.85 10.12
N SER A 193 -9.66 -10.62 10.55
CA SER A 193 -10.46 -11.44 9.64
C SER A 193 -11.36 -10.56 8.78
N GLY A 194 -11.43 -10.84 7.48
CA GLY A 194 -12.28 -10.09 6.54
C GLY A 194 -11.67 -8.77 6.06
N ASP A 195 -10.36 -8.60 6.14
CA ASP A 195 -9.69 -7.42 5.58
C ASP A 195 -9.86 -7.34 4.06
N CYS A 196 -10.51 -6.29 3.61
CA CYS A 196 -10.81 -5.98 2.20
C CYS A 196 -10.05 -4.75 1.69
N GLY A 197 -8.94 -4.44 2.30
CA GLY A 197 -8.17 -3.27 1.89
C GLY A 197 -8.94 -1.97 2.13
N PHE A 198 -8.88 -1.05 1.19
CA PHE A 198 -9.51 0.28 1.29
C PHE A 198 -11.04 0.25 1.44
N TRP A 199 -11.68 -0.91 1.30
CA TRP A 199 -13.13 -1.06 1.42
C TRP A 199 -13.58 -1.51 2.81
N SER A 200 -12.67 -1.47 3.80
CA SER A 200 -12.96 -1.76 5.21
C SER A 200 -12.65 -0.55 6.09
N TRP A 201 -13.51 -0.25 7.05
CA TRP A 201 -13.28 0.75 8.09
C TRP A 201 -12.37 0.27 9.22
N ASP A 202 -12.17 -1.04 9.32
CA ASP A 202 -11.31 -1.64 10.32
C ASP A 202 -9.88 -1.82 9.81
N GLY A 203 -8.95 -1.92 10.75
CA GLY A 203 -7.53 -2.08 10.47
C GLY A 203 -6.76 -0.78 10.33
N SER A 204 -5.48 -0.92 10.04
CA SER A 204 -4.51 0.17 9.93
C SER A 204 -3.53 -0.11 8.79
N ALA A 205 -3.07 0.93 8.12
CA ALA A 205 -2.14 0.83 7.01
C ALA A 205 -1.16 2.01 6.98
N ASN A 206 -0.04 1.85 6.28
CA ASN A 206 0.85 2.95 5.95
C ASN A 206 0.33 3.66 4.69
N TYR A 207 0.24 4.98 4.76
CA TYR A 207 -0.17 5.87 3.68
C TYR A 207 0.98 6.78 3.29
N LEU A 208 1.29 6.83 2.00
CA LEU A 208 2.17 7.82 1.38
C LEU A 208 1.30 8.96 0.87
N PHE A 209 1.62 10.18 1.27
CA PHE A 209 0.95 11.39 0.81
C PHE A 209 1.68 12.04 -0.36
N ALA A 210 0.99 12.90 -1.10
CA ALA A 210 1.54 13.51 -2.32
C ALA A 210 2.76 14.40 -2.07
N ASP A 211 2.90 14.98 -0.87
CA ASP A 211 4.11 15.71 -0.44
C ASP A 211 5.30 14.79 -0.11
N GLY A 212 5.10 13.46 -0.09
CA GLY A 212 6.11 12.44 0.15
C GLY A 212 6.24 11.98 1.59
N HIS A 213 5.48 12.53 2.54
CA HIS A 213 5.51 11.99 3.89
C HIS A 213 4.71 10.68 3.99
N VAL A 214 5.04 9.85 4.98
CA VAL A 214 4.36 8.57 5.24
C VAL A 214 3.84 8.54 6.67
N LYS A 215 2.56 8.18 6.82
CA LYS A 215 1.92 7.98 8.12
C LYS A 215 1.33 6.58 8.23
N PHE A 216 1.41 5.99 9.43
CA PHE A 216 0.63 4.82 9.82
C PHE A 216 -0.68 5.28 10.44
N LEU A 217 -1.81 4.98 9.81
CA LEU A 217 -3.12 5.47 10.18
C LEU A 217 -4.11 4.31 10.34
N ARG A 218 -5.04 4.46 11.27
CA ARG A 218 -6.26 3.63 11.28
C ARG A 218 -7.15 4.05 10.12
N ARG A 219 -7.79 3.11 9.44
CA ARG A 219 -8.67 3.41 8.30
C ARG A 219 -9.80 4.37 8.65
N ARG A 220 -10.29 4.33 9.89
CA ARG A 220 -11.30 5.28 10.42
C ARG A 220 -10.83 6.73 10.48
N GLN A 221 -9.53 7.00 10.31
CA GLN A 221 -8.97 8.36 10.21
C GLN A 221 -8.95 8.88 8.78
N ILE A 222 -9.20 8.01 7.79
CA ILE A 222 -9.34 8.40 6.40
C ILE A 222 -10.75 8.95 6.19
N ARG A 223 -10.86 10.03 5.43
CA ARG A 223 -12.15 10.62 5.07
C ARG A 223 -12.95 9.67 4.19
N PRO A 224 -14.28 9.61 4.35
CA PRO A 224 -15.11 8.81 3.45
C PRO A 224 -15.05 9.35 2.02
N ALA A 225 -14.76 8.46 1.08
CA ALA A 225 -14.76 8.71 -0.34
C ALA A 225 -16.19 8.79 -0.92
N VAL A 226 -16.34 8.88 -2.24
CA VAL A 226 -17.67 8.94 -2.88
C VAL A 226 -18.49 7.67 -2.67
N ASN A 227 -17.85 6.52 -2.42
CA ASN A 227 -18.49 5.25 -2.07
C ASN A 227 -18.76 5.09 -0.56
N SER A 228 -18.54 6.15 0.24
CA SER A 228 -18.68 6.17 1.70
C SER A 228 -17.72 5.22 2.46
N LEU A 229 -16.63 4.79 1.84
CA LEU A 229 -15.58 3.96 2.41
C LEU A 229 -14.26 4.75 2.54
N PRO A 230 -13.28 4.28 3.34
CA PRO A 230 -11.97 4.92 3.44
C PRO A 230 -11.09 4.62 2.21
N ASP A 231 -11.62 4.87 1.02
CA ASP A 231 -11.07 4.47 -0.26
C ASP A 231 -10.33 5.63 -0.94
N ILE A 232 -9.02 5.62 -0.88
CA ILE A 232 -8.17 6.65 -1.50
C ILE A 232 -8.26 6.69 -3.04
N ASN A 233 -8.82 5.64 -3.67
CA ASN A 233 -9.05 5.62 -5.12
C ASN A 233 -10.20 6.53 -5.54
N LEU A 234 -11.17 6.70 -4.67
CA LEU A 234 -12.42 7.36 -4.93
C LEU A 234 -12.60 8.61 -4.06
N THR A 235 -11.50 9.28 -3.73
CA THR A 235 -11.51 10.54 -2.99
C THR A 235 -12.48 11.52 -3.65
N ARG A 236 -13.38 12.12 -2.86
CA ARG A 236 -14.22 13.21 -3.34
C ARG A 236 -13.36 14.35 -3.88
N ASP A 237 -13.69 14.86 -5.04
CA ASP A 237 -12.92 15.84 -5.81
C ASP A 237 -11.55 15.35 -6.30
N GLY A 238 -11.37 14.02 -6.38
CA GLY A 238 -10.21 13.39 -7.00
C GLY A 238 -8.88 13.85 -6.41
N ILE A 239 -7.96 14.28 -7.27
CA ILE A 239 -6.64 14.79 -6.89
C ILE A 239 -6.71 16.09 -6.09
N ALA A 240 -7.73 16.95 -6.32
CA ALA A 240 -7.92 18.20 -5.60
C ALA A 240 -8.50 18.00 -4.19
N GLY A 241 -9.07 16.83 -3.90
CA GLY A 241 -9.63 16.49 -2.61
C GLY A 241 -8.58 16.09 -1.57
N SER A 242 -9.06 15.76 -0.36
CA SER A 242 -8.20 15.29 0.73
C SER A 242 -8.73 13.99 1.33
N ASP A 243 -7.82 13.08 1.66
CA ASP A 243 -8.13 11.77 2.28
C ASP A 243 -7.97 11.79 3.80
N TYR A 244 -7.25 12.79 4.33
CA TYR A 244 -6.93 12.89 5.75
C TYR A 244 -7.27 14.32 6.26
N PRO A 245 -7.74 14.47 7.52
CA PRO A 245 -8.05 15.76 8.12
C PRO A 245 -6.86 16.70 8.27
#